data_ef73127b7bcf4bf0c06443398b290a61
#
_entry.id   ef73127b7bcf4bf0c06443398b290a61
#
_cell.length_a   1.000
_cell.length_b   1.000
_cell.length_c   1.000
_cell.angle_alpha   90.00
_cell.angle_beta   90.00
_cell.angle_gamma   90.00
#
_symmetry.space_group_name_H-M   'P 1'
#
loop_
_entity.id
_entity.type
_entity.pdbx_description
1 polymer ?
#
loop_
_entity_poly.entity_id
_entity_poly.type
_entity_poly.pdbx_seq_one_letter_code
_entity_poly.pdbx_strand_id
1 'polypeptide(L)'
;MGFQEIIGDERLRDLRGKTAFVTGGASGIGLELARLFLAEGMNVAIADIEAGALARAPGALNADKDRLRGFVCDTADRASLQKAADGAIAAFGRVHVVCNNAGVGSRPGGIAELSERQWQWVLSVNLMGVVHGVAAFLPHIRAHGEGGHFLNTASMAGMLGQPNDGPYSASKAAVVGLSESLFYELRETNIGVSVLCPGFARTGIGSSERNAPKDIVSEAQTPMSQAGAARVAQVTEAIAQGIAPSEVAARALQGIRDNDLYIFTHPDMRPMLQKRLGRINAAYDKAERFGR
;
A
#
# COMPACT_ATOMS: atom_id res chain seq x y z
N MET A 1 -28.90 1.90 9.57
CA MET A 1 -28.03 2.71 10.41
C MET A 1 -27.41 3.77 9.54
N GLY A 2 -27.75 5.05 9.77
CA GLY A 2 -27.21 6.17 9.00
C GLY A 2 -25.71 6.30 9.24
N PHE A 3 -24.97 6.51 8.19
CA PHE A 3 -23.56 6.91 8.25
C PHE A 3 -23.51 8.36 8.75
N GLN A 4 -23.62 8.56 10.07
CA GLN A 4 -23.47 9.88 10.68
C GLN A 4 -22.01 10.28 10.68
N GLU A 5 -21.78 11.55 10.39
CA GLU A 5 -20.50 12.25 10.41
C GLU A 5 -19.66 11.85 11.62
N ILE A 6 -18.45 11.41 11.35
CA ILE A 6 -17.51 10.94 12.37
C ILE A 6 -16.94 12.16 13.05
N ILE A 7 -17.29 12.32 14.32
CA ILE A 7 -16.78 13.33 15.24
C ILE A 7 -15.28 13.10 15.43
N GLY A 8 -14.47 14.13 15.21
CA GLY A 8 -13.07 14.16 15.62
C GLY A 8 -12.20 15.06 14.75
N ASP A 9 -12.28 16.38 14.98
CA ASP A 9 -11.43 17.37 14.32
C ASP A 9 -9.98 17.41 14.87
N GLU A 10 -9.63 16.49 15.77
CA GLU A 10 -8.30 16.39 16.41
C GLU A 10 -7.34 15.41 15.72
N ARG A 11 -7.62 15.01 14.47
CA ARG A 11 -6.76 14.08 13.75
C ARG A 11 -5.52 14.78 13.19
N LEU A 12 -4.56 14.00 12.78
CA LEU A 12 -3.18 14.39 12.46
C LEU A 12 -3.11 15.40 11.28
N ARG A 13 -3.39 16.69 11.51
CA ARG A 13 -3.29 17.78 10.51
C ARG A 13 -1.91 18.41 10.47
N ASP A 14 -1.30 18.64 11.63
CA ASP A 14 0.07 19.15 11.73
C ASP A 14 1.06 17.98 11.81
N LEU A 15 1.88 17.88 10.79
CA LEU A 15 2.87 16.81 10.63
C LEU A 15 4.25 17.22 11.14
N ARG A 16 4.49 18.50 11.42
CA ARG A 16 5.81 19.01 11.83
C ARG A 16 6.25 18.37 13.15
N GLY A 17 7.48 17.85 13.15
CA GLY A 17 8.06 17.17 14.32
C GLY A 17 7.52 15.77 14.58
N LYS A 18 6.51 15.31 13.82
CA LYS A 18 5.99 13.95 13.89
C LYS A 18 6.91 12.98 13.17
N THR A 19 6.68 11.68 13.31
CA THR A 19 7.47 10.64 12.66
C THR A 19 6.60 9.78 11.75
N ALA A 20 7.09 9.55 10.52
CA ALA A 20 6.52 8.59 9.58
C ALA A 20 7.38 7.33 9.48
N PHE A 21 6.74 6.16 9.36
CA PHE A 21 7.36 4.90 8.98
C PHE A 21 6.79 4.46 7.62
N VAL A 22 7.67 4.16 6.65
CA VAL A 22 7.26 3.86 5.27
C VAL A 22 7.89 2.55 4.82
N THR A 23 7.10 1.50 4.59
CA THR A 23 7.57 0.25 3.97
C THR A 23 7.68 0.39 2.45
N GLY A 24 8.67 -0.27 1.83
CA GLY A 24 9.01 -0.02 0.42
C GLY A 24 9.48 1.42 0.20
N GLY A 25 10.13 2.02 1.22
CA GLY A 25 10.46 3.44 1.29
C GLY A 25 11.71 3.84 0.50
N ALA A 26 12.43 2.88 -0.09
CA ALA A 26 13.67 3.17 -0.81
C ALA A 26 13.46 3.38 -2.32
N SER A 27 12.25 3.25 -2.83
CA SER A 27 11.94 3.44 -4.26
C SER A 27 10.48 3.86 -4.49
N GLY A 28 10.17 4.30 -5.72
CA GLY A 28 8.82 4.53 -6.20
C GLY A 28 7.97 5.44 -5.32
N ILE A 29 6.72 5.04 -5.07
CA ILE A 29 5.76 5.82 -4.26
C ILE A 29 6.27 6.00 -2.83
N GLY A 30 6.86 4.95 -2.23
CA GLY A 30 7.38 5.01 -0.85
C GLY A 30 8.48 6.03 -0.68
N LEU A 31 9.40 6.15 -1.64
CA LEU A 31 10.47 7.15 -1.63
C LEU A 31 9.90 8.57 -1.75
N GLU A 32 8.90 8.78 -2.59
CA GLU A 32 8.28 10.09 -2.73
C GLU A 32 7.41 10.46 -1.52
N LEU A 33 6.76 9.49 -0.86
CA LEU A 33 6.13 9.72 0.45
C LEU A 33 7.17 10.16 1.49
N ALA A 34 8.31 9.46 1.56
CA ALA A 34 9.40 9.83 2.46
C ALA A 34 9.92 11.25 2.18
N ARG A 35 10.07 11.63 0.90
CA ARG A 35 10.46 12.97 0.47
C ARG A 35 9.50 14.03 0.97
N LEU A 36 8.19 13.83 0.77
CA LEU A 36 7.16 14.77 1.18
C LEU A 36 7.10 14.90 2.71
N PHE A 37 7.16 13.80 3.45
CA PHE A 37 7.17 13.84 4.92
C PHE A 37 8.39 14.60 5.47
N LEU A 38 9.57 14.41 4.89
CA LEU A 38 10.75 15.21 5.24
C LEU A 38 10.54 16.69 4.95
N ALA A 39 9.92 17.05 3.82
CA ALA A 39 9.60 18.44 3.46
C ALA A 39 8.58 19.07 4.43
N GLU A 40 7.63 18.28 4.94
CA GLU A 40 6.67 18.69 5.97
C GLU A 40 7.29 18.86 7.38
N GLY A 41 8.58 18.63 7.53
CA GLY A 41 9.26 18.74 8.82
C GLY A 41 9.16 17.49 9.69
N MET A 42 8.76 16.34 9.14
CA MET A 42 8.72 15.07 9.88
C MET A 42 10.09 14.40 9.99
N ASN A 43 10.24 13.53 10.98
CA ASN A 43 11.24 12.47 10.96
C ASN A 43 10.70 11.30 10.12
N VAL A 44 11.59 10.59 9.42
CA VAL A 44 11.18 9.50 8.53
C VAL A 44 12.02 8.25 8.76
N ALA A 45 11.36 7.14 9.02
CA ALA A 45 11.93 5.81 8.98
C ALA A 45 11.48 5.11 7.69
N ILE A 46 12.42 4.72 6.85
CA ILE A 46 12.14 3.93 5.65
C ILE A 46 12.56 2.48 5.86
N ALA A 47 11.69 1.54 5.52
CA ALA A 47 11.96 0.12 5.57
C ALA A 47 11.86 -0.48 4.17
N ASP A 48 12.85 -1.25 3.75
CA ASP A 48 12.89 -1.85 2.42
C ASP A 48 13.70 -3.16 2.46
N ILE A 49 13.35 -4.12 1.59
CA ILE A 49 14.10 -5.37 1.46
C ILE A 49 15.44 -5.16 0.73
N GLU A 50 15.52 -4.12 -0.11
CA GLU A 50 16.68 -3.83 -0.95
C GLU A 50 17.70 -2.95 -0.20
N ALA A 51 18.66 -3.57 0.48
CA ALA A 51 19.71 -2.87 1.22
C ALA A 51 20.47 -1.85 0.37
N GLY A 52 20.73 -2.16 -0.92
CA GLY A 52 21.38 -1.24 -1.85
C GLY A 52 20.56 -0.01 -2.17
N ALA A 53 19.23 -0.12 -2.26
CA ALA A 53 18.32 1.01 -2.44
C ALA A 53 18.27 1.88 -1.19
N LEU A 54 18.18 1.26 0.00
CA LEU A 54 18.25 1.95 1.30
C LEU A 54 19.53 2.77 1.46
N ALA A 55 20.68 2.22 1.04
CA ALA A 55 21.96 2.93 1.12
C ALA A 55 22.01 4.19 0.23
N ARG A 56 21.28 4.20 -0.90
CA ARG A 56 21.18 5.36 -1.81
C ARG A 56 20.12 6.38 -1.41
N ALA A 57 19.11 5.97 -0.65
CA ALA A 57 17.97 6.82 -0.32
C ALA A 57 18.33 8.14 0.37
N PRO A 58 19.29 8.22 1.32
CA PRO A 58 19.67 9.51 1.93
C PRO A 58 20.13 10.55 0.91
N GLY A 59 20.97 10.13 -0.05
CA GLY A 59 21.41 11.03 -1.14
C GLY A 59 20.27 11.43 -2.07
N ALA A 60 19.40 10.49 -2.44
CA ALA A 60 18.24 10.75 -3.30
C ALA A 60 17.22 11.69 -2.64
N LEU A 61 17.08 11.63 -1.31
CA LEU A 61 16.16 12.46 -0.54
C LEU A 61 16.77 13.81 -0.11
N ASN A 62 18.07 13.99 -0.28
CA ASN A 62 18.82 15.13 0.27
C ASN A 62 18.47 15.36 1.76
N ALA A 63 18.40 14.27 2.52
CA ALA A 63 17.88 14.27 3.87
C ALA A 63 18.98 14.51 4.90
N ASP A 64 18.63 15.27 5.93
CA ASP A 64 19.43 15.34 7.14
C ASP A 64 19.50 13.96 7.80
N LYS A 65 20.74 13.56 8.15
CA LYS A 65 21.00 12.26 8.79
C LYS A 65 20.25 12.07 10.11
N ASP A 66 19.92 13.15 10.81
CA ASP A 66 19.20 13.08 12.06
C ASP A 66 17.70 12.85 11.87
N ARG A 67 17.18 13.15 10.69
CA ARG A 67 15.74 13.03 10.38
C ARG A 67 15.38 11.83 9.51
N LEU A 68 16.33 11.06 9.01
CA LEU A 68 16.10 9.88 8.19
C LEU A 68 16.83 8.66 8.76
N ARG A 69 16.14 7.54 8.89
CA ARG A 69 16.72 6.22 9.19
C ARG A 69 16.21 5.17 8.22
N GLY A 70 17.11 4.28 7.78
CA GLY A 70 16.80 3.15 6.92
C GLY A 70 16.91 1.83 7.65
N PHE A 71 15.97 0.91 7.41
CA PHE A 71 15.93 -0.42 8.00
C PHE A 71 15.76 -1.46 6.90
N VAL A 72 16.65 -2.46 6.85
CA VAL A 72 16.44 -3.64 5.98
C VAL A 72 15.29 -4.44 6.57
N CYS A 73 14.23 -4.65 5.79
CA CYS A 73 13.00 -5.25 6.26
C CYS A 73 12.31 -6.04 5.15
N ASP A 74 12.08 -7.32 5.37
CA ASP A 74 11.11 -8.11 4.63
C ASP A 74 9.75 -7.98 5.32
N THR A 75 8.80 -7.35 4.67
CA THR A 75 7.46 -7.14 5.22
C THR A 75 6.64 -8.43 5.30
N ALA A 76 6.98 -9.45 4.52
CA ALA A 76 6.37 -10.77 4.61
C ALA A 76 6.74 -11.50 5.91
N ASP A 77 7.87 -11.17 6.51
CA ASP A 77 8.32 -11.71 7.81
C ASP A 77 7.92 -10.75 8.94
N ARG A 78 7.02 -11.24 9.81
CA ARG A 78 6.54 -10.49 10.97
C ARG A 78 7.65 -10.05 11.91
N ALA A 79 8.65 -10.92 12.15
CA ALA A 79 9.77 -10.61 13.05
C ALA A 79 10.69 -9.54 12.46
N SER A 80 10.93 -9.59 11.14
CA SER A 80 11.68 -8.57 10.40
C SER A 80 11.00 -7.21 10.49
N LEU A 81 9.67 -7.14 10.28
CA LEU A 81 8.92 -5.88 10.38
C LEU A 81 8.89 -5.36 11.82
N GLN A 82 8.68 -6.23 12.82
CA GLN A 82 8.72 -5.82 14.23
C GLN A 82 10.08 -5.23 14.60
N LYS A 83 11.18 -5.85 14.18
CA LYS A 83 12.53 -5.33 14.40
C LYS A 83 12.73 -3.94 13.77
N ALA A 84 12.21 -3.72 12.56
CA ALA A 84 12.28 -2.41 11.90
C ALA A 84 11.43 -1.36 12.64
N ALA A 85 10.26 -1.75 13.14
CA ALA A 85 9.39 -0.90 13.96
C ALA A 85 10.06 -0.50 15.26
N ASP A 86 10.64 -1.46 16.00
CA ASP A 86 11.36 -1.22 17.25
C ASP A 86 12.55 -0.27 17.01
N GLY A 87 13.27 -0.47 15.90
CA GLY A 87 14.37 0.41 15.49
C GLY A 87 13.91 1.85 15.19
N ALA A 88 12.78 2.02 14.53
CA ALA A 88 12.20 3.33 14.26
C ALA A 88 11.75 4.03 15.55
N ILE A 89 11.12 3.30 16.47
CA ILE A 89 10.71 3.80 17.78
C ILE A 89 11.92 4.17 18.62
N ALA A 90 12.96 3.36 18.63
CA ALA A 90 14.21 3.66 19.35
C ALA A 90 14.91 4.92 18.80
N ALA A 91 14.84 5.13 17.47
CA ALA A 91 15.48 6.28 16.82
C ALA A 91 14.73 7.61 17.04
N PHE A 92 13.39 7.59 17.04
CA PHE A 92 12.57 8.80 17.02
C PHE A 92 11.58 8.93 18.17
N GLY A 93 11.51 7.95 19.05
CA GLY A 93 10.63 7.92 20.23
C GLY A 93 9.19 7.57 19.90
N ARG A 94 8.54 8.30 19.00
CA ARG A 94 7.13 8.12 18.63
C ARG A 94 6.97 8.03 17.13
N VAL A 95 6.09 7.12 16.68
CA VAL A 95 5.70 6.99 15.27
C VAL A 95 4.21 7.34 15.15
N HIS A 96 3.88 8.23 14.23
CA HIS A 96 2.54 8.79 14.08
C HIS A 96 1.89 8.39 12.75
N VAL A 97 2.66 8.32 11.67
CA VAL A 97 2.16 7.92 10.35
C VAL A 97 2.82 6.61 9.94
N VAL A 98 2.03 5.61 9.60
CA VAL A 98 2.50 4.31 9.12
C VAL A 98 1.99 4.09 7.71
N CYS A 99 2.92 4.12 6.74
CA CYS A 99 2.62 3.83 5.35
C CYS A 99 2.98 2.37 5.03
N ASN A 100 2.00 1.49 5.06
CA ASN A 100 2.11 0.13 4.59
C ASN A 100 2.06 0.15 3.05
N ASN A 101 3.22 0.46 2.44
CA ASN A 101 3.31 0.74 1.01
C ASN A 101 4.08 -0.35 0.23
N ALA A 102 4.93 -1.15 0.90
CA ALA A 102 5.63 -2.25 0.24
C ALA A 102 4.66 -3.17 -0.51
N GLY A 103 5.03 -3.54 -1.73
CA GLY A 103 4.20 -4.41 -2.54
C GLY A 103 4.94 -4.92 -3.77
N VAL A 104 4.48 -6.06 -4.24
CA VAL A 104 5.00 -6.76 -5.43
C VAL A 104 3.88 -7.00 -6.43
N GLY A 105 4.22 -6.99 -7.73
CA GLY A 105 3.33 -7.49 -8.76
C GLY A 105 3.26 -9.01 -8.75
N SER A 106 2.30 -9.57 -9.45
CA SER A 106 2.26 -11.00 -9.75
C SER A 106 2.81 -11.28 -11.15
N ARG A 107 3.31 -12.51 -11.36
CA ARG A 107 3.51 -13.00 -12.71
C ARG A 107 2.13 -13.10 -13.40
N PRO A 108 1.94 -12.51 -14.58
CA PRO A 108 0.69 -12.63 -15.30
C PRO A 108 0.43 -14.06 -15.78
N GLY A 109 -0.80 -14.55 -15.56
CA GLY A 109 -1.25 -15.87 -15.94
C GLY A 109 -2.68 -16.15 -15.50
N GLY A 110 -3.32 -17.15 -16.07
CA GLY A 110 -4.62 -17.63 -15.64
C GLY A 110 -4.59 -18.08 -14.17
N ILE A 111 -5.70 -17.92 -13.45
CA ILE A 111 -5.79 -18.27 -12.02
C ILE A 111 -5.36 -19.74 -11.77
N ALA A 112 -5.72 -20.64 -12.66
CA ALA A 112 -5.37 -22.07 -12.57
C ALA A 112 -3.94 -22.40 -13.05
N GLU A 113 -3.25 -21.45 -13.68
CA GLU A 113 -1.90 -21.65 -14.23
C GLU A 113 -0.82 -21.23 -13.21
N LEU A 114 -1.17 -20.38 -12.26
CA LEU A 114 -0.25 -19.83 -11.27
C LEU A 114 -0.08 -20.81 -10.09
N SER A 115 1.19 -21.07 -9.71
CA SER A 115 1.47 -21.97 -8.60
C SER A 115 1.01 -21.40 -7.26
N GLU A 116 0.75 -22.29 -6.29
CA GLU A 116 0.42 -21.91 -4.93
C GLU A 116 1.50 -21.01 -4.29
N ARG A 117 2.77 -21.25 -4.61
CA ARG A 117 3.90 -20.44 -4.11
C ARG A 117 3.86 -19.01 -4.61
N GLN A 118 3.48 -18.78 -5.88
CA GLN A 118 3.28 -17.44 -6.42
C GLN A 118 2.15 -16.72 -5.72
N TRP A 119 1.04 -17.40 -5.42
CA TRP A 119 -0.05 -16.88 -4.61
C TRP A 119 0.41 -16.51 -3.20
N GLN A 120 1.09 -17.44 -2.52
CA GLN A 120 1.60 -17.23 -1.16
C GLN A 120 2.55 -16.05 -1.09
N TRP A 121 3.50 -15.92 -2.03
CA TRP A 121 4.45 -14.81 -2.06
C TRP A 121 3.75 -13.46 -2.20
N VAL A 122 2.85 -13.31 -3.17
CA VAL A 122 2.14 -12.05 -3.39
C VAL A 122 1.26 -11.68 -2.19
N LEU A 123 0.55 -12.66 -1.62
CA LEU A 123 -0.28 -12.43 -0.43
C LEU A 123 0.56 -12.12 0.81
N SER A 124 1.70 -12.79 0.99
CA SER A 124 2.57 -12.53 2.15
C SER A 124 3.13 -11.12 2.16
N VAL A 125 3.54 -10.59 0.99
CA VAL A 125 4.04 -9.21 0.89
C VAL A 125 2.90 -8.21 0.93
N ASN A 126 1.93 -8.33 0.00
CA ASN A 126 0.94 -7.27 -0.24
C ASN A 126 -0.14 -7.18 0.84
N LEU A 127 -0.52 -8.31 1.44
CA LEU A 127 -1.57 -8.37 2.47
C LEU A 127 -0.98 -8.53 3.86
N MET A 128 -0.19 -9.60 4.09
CA MET A 128 0.35 -9.84 5.42
C MET A 128 1.32 -8.76 5.85
N GLY A 129 2.08 -8.16 4.92
CA GLY A 129 2.90 -6.99 5.21
C GLY A 129 2.11 -5.81 5.81
N VAL A 130 0.89 -5.56 5.31
CA VAL A 130 -0.01 -4.55 5.89
C VAL A 130 -0.48 -4.97 7.29
N VAL A 131 -0.89 -6.24 7.46
CA VAL A 131 -1.29 -6.79 8.77
C VAL A 131 -0.16 -6.66 9.80
N HIS A 132 1.06 -6.99 9.40
CA HIS A 132 2.24 -6.90 10.27
C HIS A 132 2.53 -5.44 10.66
N GLY A 133 2.41 -4.50 9.71
CA GLY A 133 2.61 -3.08 9.98
C GLY A 133 1.57 -2.52 10.97
N VAL A 134 0.29 -2.87 10.78
CA VAL A 134 -0.77 -2.49 11.74
C VAL A 134 -0.48 -3.11 13.12
N ALA A 135 -0.16 -4.40 13.18
CA ALA A 135 0.10 -5.10 14.43
C ALA A 135 1.31 -4.54 15.20
N ALA A 136 2.36 -4.13 14.50
CA ALA A 136 3.56 -3.57 15.11
C ALA A 136 3.34 -2.15 15.68
N PHE A 137 2.56 -1.32 15.00
CA PHE A 137 2.47 0.10 15.36
C PHE A 137 1.19 0.51 16.08
N LEU A 138 0.06 -0.18 15.89
CA LEU A 138 -1.20 0.24 16.52
C LEU A 138 -1.13 0.29 18.05
N PRO A 139 -0.53 -0.71 18.77
CA PRO A 139 -0.35 -0.62 20.21
C PRO A 139 0.52 0.56 20.63
N HIS A 140 1.58 0.86 19.87
CA HIS A 140 2.49 1.98 20.13
C HIS A 140 1.79 3.34 19.94
N ILE A 141 1.02 3.51 18.85
CA ILE A 141 0.28 4.74 18.57
C ILE A 141 -0.78 4.98 19.66
N ARG A 142 -1.49 3.93 20.07
CA ARG A 142 -2.44 4.02 21.18
C ARG A 142 -1.77 4.41 22.50
N ALA A 143 -0.59 3.86 22.77
CA ALA A 143 0.13 4.08 24.03
C ALA A 143 0.62 5.53 24.18
N HIS A 144 1.11 6.18 23.12
CA HIS A 144 1.56 7.57 23.22
C HIS A 144 0.41 8.60 23.14
N GLY A 145 -0.76 8.22 22.61
CA GLY A 145 -1.99 9.02 22.66
C GLY A 145 -2.01 10.31 21.82
N GLU A 146 -0.92 10.64 21.09
CA GLU A 146 -0.84 11.86 20.26
C GLU A 146 -1.58 11.76 18.92
N GLY A 147 -2.32 10.67 18.72
CA GLY A 147 -2.95 10.35 17.45
C GLY A 147 -2.01 9.75 16.43
N GLY A 148 -2.58 9.31 15.33
CA GLY A 148 -1.80 8.70 14.26
C GLY A 148 -2.61 8.46 12.99
N HIS A 149 -1.95 7.89 11.98
CA HIS A 149 -2.61 7.56 10.71
C HIS A 149 -1.98 6.33 10.05
N PHE A 150 -2.81 5.39 9.61
CA PHE A 150 -2.40 4.28 8.76
C PHE A 150 -2.77 4.58 7.31
N LEU A 151 -1.77 4.62 6.43
CA LEU A 151 -1.94 4.65 4.98
C LEU A 151 -1.61 3.27 4.43
N ASN A 152 -2.61 2.55 3.91
CA ASN A 152 -2.43 1.23 3.32
C ASN A 152 -2.50 1.32 1.79
N THR A 153 -1.44 0.91 1.09
CA THR A 153 -1.39 0.98 -0.37
C THR A 153 -2.03 -0.25 -0.99
N ALA A 154 -3.27 -0.08 -1.45
CA ALA A 154 -3.97 -1.02 -2.31
C ALA A 154 -3.63 -0.77 -3.80
N SER A 155 -4.62 -0.70 -4.66
CA SER A 155 -4.54 -0.39 -6.09
C SER A 155 -5.94 -0.28 -6.65
N MET A 156 -6.10 0.35 -7.82
CA MET A 156 -7.32 0.21 -8.63
C MET A 156 -7.60 -1.25 -8.99
N ALA A 157 -6.57 -2.13 -9.05
CA ALA A 157 -6.75 -3.58 -9.22
C ALA A 157 -7.49 -4.24 -8.03
N GLY A 158 -7.47 -3.64 -6.84
CA GLY A 158 -8.28 -4.06 -5.70
C GLY A 158 -9.75 -3.64 -5.81
N MET A 159 -10.01 -2.56 -6.53
CA MET A 159 -11.36 -2.07 -6.81
C MET A 159 -11.97 -2.71 -8.07
N LEU A 160 -11.11 -3.17 -8.98
CA LEU A 160 -11.47 -3.69 -10.31
C LEU A 160 -10.69 -4.98 -10.54
N GLY A 161 -11.35 -6.13 -10.60
CA GLY A 161 -10.68 -7.39 -10.96
C GLY A 161 -10.00 -7.28 -12.33
N GLN A 162 -8.74 -7.73 -12.41
CA GLN A 162 -7.96 -7.72 -13.64
C GLN A 162 -7.77 -9.15 -14.18
N PRO A 163 -7.98 -9.40 -15.47
CA PRO A 163 -7.71 -10.70 -16.06
C PRO A 163 -6.20 -11.00 -16.02
N ASN A 164 -5.86 -12.27 -15.84
CA ASN A 164 -4.47 -12.77 -15.80
C ASN A 164 -3.58 -12.11 -14.72
N ASP A 165 -4.18 -11.64 -13.64
CA ASP A 165 -3.50 -10.95 -12.52
C ASP A 165 -4.20 -11.28 -11.18
N GLY A 166 -4.57 -12.57 -11.01
CA GLY A 166 -5.36 -13.06 -9.88
C GLY A 166 -4.77 -12.75 -8.51
N PRO A 167 -3.51 -13.18 -8.21
CA PRO A 167 -2.91 -12.97 -6.89
C PRO A 167 -2.79 -11.49 -6.51
N TYR A 168 -2.38 -10.65 -7.45
CA TYR A 168 -2.27 -9.21 -7.21
C TYR A 168 -3.64 -8.58 -6.94
N SER A 169 -4.62 -8.81 -7.82
CA SER A 169 -5.98 -8.27 -7.65
C SER A 169 -6.61 -8.73 -6.34
N ALA A 170 -6.48 -10.01 -5.98
CA ALA A 170 -6.99 -10.55 -4.73
C ALA A 170 -6.30 -9.92 -3.51
N SER A 171 -4.96 -9.80 -3.54
CA SER A 171 -4.22 -9.16 -2.45
C SER A 171 -4.64 -7.70 -2.23
N LYS A 172 -4.81 -6.95 -3.32
CA LYS A 172 -5.17 -5.53 -3.25
C LYS A 172 -6.65 -5.32 -2.87
N ALA A 173 -7.55 -6.22 -3.26
CA ALA A 173 -8.93 -6.22 -2.77
C ALA A 173 -9.01 -6.53 -1.27
N ALA A 174 -8.18 -7.47 -0.79
CA ALA A 174 -8.08 -7.77 0.64
C ALA A 174 -7.55 -6.58 1.45
N VAL A 175 -6.58 -5.81 0.93
CA VAL A 175 -6.09 -4.57 1.58
C VAL A 175 -7.20 -3.52 1.66
N VAL A 176 -8.07 -3.40 0.65
CA VAL A 176 -9.24 -2.50 0.73
C VAL A 176 -10.14 -2.91 1.88
N GLY A 177 -10.61 -4.17 1.91
CA GLY A 177 -11.49 -4.63 2.98
C GLY A 177 -10.88 -4.58 4.37
N LEU A 178 -9.56 -4.89 4.50
CA LEU A 178 -8.83 -4.72 5.76
C LEU A 178 -8.80 -3.26 6.21
N SER A 179 -8.58 -2.32 5.30
CA SER A 179 -8.53 -0.89 5.61
C SER A 179 -9.90 -0.35 6.03
N GLU A 180 -10.98 -0.80 5.38
CA GLU A 180 -12.35 -0.50 5.78
C GLU A 180 -12.66 -1.01 7.19
N SER A 181 -12.28 -2.27 7.48
CA SER A 181 -12.45 -2.86 8.81
C SER A 181 -11.70 -2.07 9.88
N LEU A 182 -10.41 -1.78 9.64
CA LEU A 182 -9.58 -1.00 10.55
C LEU A 182 -10.12 0.42 10.76
N PHE A 183 -10.65 1.06 9.71
CA PHE A 183 -11.29 2.38 9.80
C PHE A 183 -12.48 2.35 10.76
N TYR A 184 -13.35 1.34 10.67
CA TYR A 184 -14.48 1.20 11.58
C TYR A 184 -14.06 0.86 13.01
N GLU A 185 -13.01 0.06 13.20
CA GLU A 185 -12.45 -0.25 14.52
C GLU A 185 -11.87 0.98 15.22
N LEU A 186 -11.31 1.92 14.46
CA LEU A 186 -10.64 3.11 14.98
C LEU A 186 -11.47 4.39 14.92
N ARG A 187 -12.73 4.32 14.47
CA ARG A 187 -13.57 5.49 14.22
C ARG A 187 -13.76 6.42 15.44
N GLU A 188 -13.75 5.86 16.66
CA GLU A 188 -13.92 6.60 17.91
C GLU A 188 -12.58 6.98 18.56
N THR A 189 -11.48 6.89 17.79
CA THR A 189 -10.14 7.25 18.25
C THR A 189 -9.57 8.42 17.43
N ASN A 190 -8.45 8.97 17.89
CA ASN A 190 -7.68 9.96 17.14
C ASN A 190 -6.71 9.34 16.11
N ILE A 191 -6.96 8.09 15.66
CA ILE A 191 -6.15 7.38 14.67
C ILE A 191 -6.93 7.27 13.37
N GLY A 192 -6.41 7.89 12.31
CA GLY A 192 -6.98 7.84 10.97
C GLY A 192 -6.56 6.59 10.19
N VAL A 193 -7.34 6.26 9.16
CA VAL A 193 -7.02 5.17 8.23
C VAL A 193 -7.38 5.60 6.82
N SER A 194 -6.42 5.45 5.91
CA SER A 194 -6.63 5.65 4.48
C SER A 194 -6.20 4.43 3.67
N VAL A 195 -6.95 4.11 2.64
CA VAL A 195 -6.56 3.16 1.60
C VAL A 195 -6.24 3.89 0.31
N LEU A 196 -4.97 3.83 -0.10
CA LEU A 196 -4.48 4.43 -1.33
C LEU A 196 -4.69 3.46 -2.48
N CYS A 197 -5.46 3.88 -3.50
CA CYS A 197 -5.83 3.07 -4.66
C CYS A 197 -5.27 3.69 -5.96
N PRO A 198 -3.95 3.59 -6.23
CA PRO A 198 -3.39 4.10 -7.46
C PRO A 198 -3.82 3.26 -8.67
N GLY A 199 -3.91 3.92 -9.83
CA GLY A 199 -3.79 3.26 -11.13
C GLY A 199 -2.32 3.02 -11.47
N PHE A 200 -1.95 3.21 -12.75
CA PHE A 200 -0.57 3.03 -13.16
C PHE A 200 0.31 4.23 -12.81
N ALA A 201 1.42 3.98 -12.12
CA ALA A 201 2.45 4.95 -11.79
C ALA A 201 3.83 4.42 -12.23
N ARG A 202 4.72 5.31 -12.63
CA ARG A 202 6.08 4.97 -13.09
C ARG A 202 6.95 4.50 -11.93
N THR A 203 6.82 3.22 -11.59
CA THR A 203 7.54 2.57 -10.48
C THR A 203 8.21 1.28 -10.92
N GLY A 204 9.03 0.71 -10.06
CA GLY A 204 9.67 -0.60 -10.28
C GLY A 204 8.77 -1.82 -10.02
N ILE A 205 7.45 -1.65 -9.88
CA ILE A 205 6.54 -2.76 -9.54
C ILE A 205 6.49 -3.82 -10.65
N GLY A 206 6.67 -3.44 -11.90
CA GLY A 206 6.71 -4.36 -13.03
C GLY A 206 7.92 -5.30 -13.05
N SER A 207 8.94 -5.05 -12.22
CA SER A 207 10.14 -5.89 -12.06
C SER A 207 10.27 -6.45 -10.64
N SER A 208 9.16 -6.71 -9.95
CA SER A 208 9.14 -7.21 -8.57
C SER A 208 9.78 -8.57 -8.40
N GLU A 209 9.85 -9.39 -9.47
CA GLU A 209 10.45 -10.73 -9.45
C GLU A 209 11.92 -10.73 -8.99
N ARG A 210 12.63 -9.60 -9.07
CA ARG A 210 14.00 -9.45 -8.53
C ARG A 210 14.09 -9.71 -7.03
N ASN A 211 12.97 -9.54 -6.29
CA ASN A 211 12.85 -9.75 -4.85
C ASN A 211 12.09 -11.05 -4.51
N ALA A 212 11.73 -11.84 -5.51
CA ALA A 212 11.03 -13.10 -5.29
C ALA A 212 11.98 -14.18 -4.73
N PRO A 213 11.48 -15.11 -3.91
CA PRO A 213 12.21 -16.30 -3.52
C PRO A 213 12.77 -17.06 -4.75
N LYS A 214 13.94 -17.68 -4.59
CA LYS A 214 14.67 -18.33 -5.71
C LYS A 214 13.87 -19.42 -6.42
N ASP A 215 13.04 -20.14 -5.71
CA ASP A 215 12.15 -21.17 -6.26
C ASP A 215 11.06 -20.56 -7.16
N ILE A 216 10.52 -19.40 -6.81
CA ILE A 216 9.58 -18.64 -7.66
C ILE A 216 10.28 -18.11 -8.91
N VAL A 217 11.52 -17.63 -8.79
CA VAL A 217 12.32 -17.18 -9.92
C VAL A 217 12.58 -18.34 -10.90
N SER A 218 12.84 -19.56 -10.41
CA SER A 218 13.01 -20.73 -11.26
C SER A 218 11.72 -21.14 -11.98
N GLU A 219 10.56 -21.01 -11.35
CA GLU A 219 9.26 -21.21 -12.00
C GLU A 219 8.99 -20.17 -13.10
N ALA A 220 9.51 -18.95 -12.95
CA ALA A 220 9.39 -17.89 -13.96
C ALA A 220 10.08 -18.21 -15.29
N GLN A 221 10.97 -19.19 -15.32
CA GLN A 221 11.59 -19.70 -16.57
C GLN A 221 10.65 -20.59 -17.40
N THR A 222 9.50 -21.03 -16.83
CA THR A 222 8.49 -21.77 -17.59
C THR A 222 7.87 -20.87 -18.66
N PRO A 223 7.66 -21.33 -19.89
CA PRO A 223 7.03 -20.53 -20.93
C PRO A 223 5.69 -19.98 -20.46
N MET A 224 5.50 -18.69 -20.67
CA MET A 224 4.25 -18.01 -20.34
C MET A 224 3.22 -18.24 -21.45
N SER A 225 1.93 -18.36 -21.09
CA SER A 225 0.87 -18.38 -22.08
C SER A 225 0.86 -17.08 -22.92
N GLN A 226 0.33 -17.15 -24.15
CA GLN A 226 0.21 -15.96 -25.00
C GLN A 226 -0.56 -14.83 -24.31
N ALA A 227 -1.61 -15.17 -23.57
CA ALA A 227 -2.39 -14.21 -22.80
C ALA A 227 -1.56 -13.56 -21.67
N GLY A 228 -0.73 -14.35 -20.98
CA GLY A 228 0.20 -13.85 -19.97
C GLY A 228 1.25 -12.92 -20.57
N ALA A 229 1.87 -13.28 -21.68
CA ALA A 229 2.85 -12.44 -22.37
C ALA A 229 2.24 -11.12 -22.86
N ALA A 230 1.04 -11.16 -23.44
CA ALA A 230 0.29 -9.95 -23.83
C ALA A 230 -0.01 -9.05 -22.62
N ARG A 231 -0.36 -9.66 -21.48
CA ARG A 231 -0.58 -8.90 -20.23
C ARG A 231 0.68 -8.23 -19.72
N VAL A 232 1.84 -8.90 -19.76
CA VAL A 232 3.15 -8.30 -19.42
C VAL A 232 3.40 -7.05 -20.24
N ALA A 233 3.28 -7.16 -21.57
CA ALA A 233 3.49 -6.03 -22.48
C ALA A 233 2.55 -4.86 -22.17
N GLN A 234 1.26 -5.14 -21.97
CA GLN A 234 0.24 -4.13 -21.61
C GLN A 234 0.56 -3.44 -20.28
N VAL A 235 0.91 -4.20 -19.24
CA VAL A 235 1.23 -3.64 -17.92
C VAL A 235 2.53 -2.82 -17.97
N THR A 236 3.56 -3.31 -18.67
CA THR A 236 4.82 -2.59 -18.83
C THR A 236 4.61 -1.24 -19.51
N GLU A 237 3.86 -1.22 -20.59
CA GLU A 237 3.51 0.03 -21.31
C GLU A 237 2.71 0.98 -20.43
N ALA A 238 1.66 0.47 -19.74
CA ALA A 238 0.83 1.26 -18.86
C ALA A 238 1.63 1.86 -17.67
N ILE A 239 2.60 1.13 -17.11
CA ILE A 239 3.52 1.65 -16.09
C ILE A 239 4.41 2.75 -16.68
N ALA A 240 4.96 2.55 -17.87
CA ALA A 240 5.83 3.53 -18.51
C ALA A 240 5.09 4.85 -18.79
N GLN A 241 3.82 4.78 -19.17
CA GLN A 241 2.95 5.93 -19.41
C GLN A 241 2.23 6.44 -18.15
N GLY A 242 2.37 5.77 -17.02
CA GLY A 242 1.71 6.10 -15.77
C GLY A 242 2.11 7.47 -15.21
N ILE A 243 1.36 7.96 -14.24
CA ILE A 243 1.66 9.23 -13.55
C ILE A 243 2.95 9.13 -12.74
N ALA A 244 3.52 10.27 -12.37
CA ALA A 244 4.72 10.28 -11.53
C ALA A 244 4.42 9.75 -10.13
N PRO A 245 5.33 8.99 -9.50
CA PRO A 245 5.17 8.58 -8.10
C PRO A 245 4.97 9.74 -7.13
N SER A 246 5.55 10.90 -7.45
CA SER A 246 5.37 12.14 -6.68
C SER A 246 3.94 12.67 -6.69
N GLU A 247 3.21 12.51 -7.80
CA GLU A 247 1.79 12.87 -7.88
C GLU A 247 0.94 11.96 -6.99
N VAL A 248 1.25 10.65 -6.99
CA VAL A 248 0.60 9.68 -6.09
C VAL A 248 0.85 10.05 -4.62
N ALA A 249 2.10 10.34 -4.28
CA ALA A 249 2.50 10.71 -2.93
C ALA A 249 1.85 12.03 -2.46
N ALA A 250 1.76 13.03 -3.35
CA ALA A 250 1.10 14.31 -3.04
C ALA A 250 -0.40 14.10 -2.75
N ARG A 251 -1.10 13.27 -3.53
CA ARG A 251 -2.51 12.96 -3.29
C ARG A 251 -2.69 12.14 -2.00
N ALA A 252 -1.73 11.23 -1.71
CA ALA A 252 -1.73 10.47 -0.45
C ALA A 252 -1.56 11.37 0.77
N LEU A 253 -0.61 12.32 0.74
CA LEU A 253 -0.41 13.29 1.81
C LEU A 253 -1.66 14.13 2.06
N GLN A 254 -2.32 14.61 1.00
CA GLN A 254 -3.57 15.36 1.12
C GLN A 254 -4.66 14.49 1.78
N GLY A 255 -4.82 13.23 1.34
CA GLY A 255 -5.81 12.33 1.92
C GLY A 255 -5.56 11.99 3.39
N ILE A 256 -4.28 11.91 3.82
CA ILE A 256 -3.93 11.78 5.25
C ILE A 256 -4.41 13.00 6.05
N ARG A 257 -4.17 14.22 5.53
CA ARG A 257 -4.59 15.48 6.17
C ARG A 257 -6.11 15.62 6.26
N ASP A 258 -6.81 15.22 5.19
CA ASP A 258 -8.26 15.26 5.10
C ASP A 258 -8.92 14.08 5.80
N ASN A 259 -8.12 13.10 6.22
CA ASN A 259 -8.58 11.83 6.77
C ASN A 259 -9.55 11.08 5.83
N ASP A 260 -9.27 11.13 4.53
CA ASP A 260 -10.02 10.40 3.51
C ASP A 260 -9.83 8.89 3.69
N LEU A 261 -10.91 8.12 3.81
CA LEU A 261 -10.78 6.65 3.80
C LEU A 261 -10.27 6.16 2.46
N TYR A 262 -10.81 6.65 1.35
CA TYR A 262 -10.38 6.24 0.01
C TYR A 262 -9.60 7.36 -0.68
N ILE A 263 -8.37 7.04 -1.10
CA ILE A 263 -7.53 7.97 -1.85
C ILE A 263 -7.33 7.44 -3.27
N PHE A 264 -8.02 8.05 -4.22
CA PHE A 264 -7.87 7.75 -5.65
C PHE A 264 -6.95 8.76 -6.32
N THR A 265 -6.13 8.30 -7.25
CA THR A 265 -5.16 9.11 -7.99
C THR A 265 -5.46 9.20 -9.49
N HIS A 266 -6.42 8.42 -9.99
CA HIS A 266 -6.79 8.30 -11.41
C HIS A 266 -8.29 8.52 -11.56
N PRO A 267 -8.77 9.77 -11.63
CA PRO A 267 -10.20 10.08 -11.74
C PRO A 267 -10.84 9.56 -13.04
N ASP A 268 -10.04 9.38 -14.08
CA ASP A 268 -10.43 8.80 -15.37
C ASP A 268 -10.87 7.33 -15.27
N MET A 269 -10.46 6.61 -14.22
CA MET A 269 -10.88 5.22 -13.95
C MET A 269 -12.26 5.13 -13.28
N ARG A 270 -12.85 6.25 -12.85
CA ARG A 270 -14.17 6.28 -12.19
C ARG A 270 -15.29 5.58 -12.98
N PRO A 271 -15.42 5.72 -14.32
CA PRO A 271 -16.46 5.04 -15.07
C PRO A 271 -16.37 3.50 -14.98
N MET A 272 -15.15 2.95 -14.90
CA MET A 272 -14.96 1.49 -14.73
C MET A 272 -15.47 1.01 -13.38
N LEU A 273 -15.21 1.77 -12.31
CA LEU A 273 -15.71 1.47 -10.96
C LEU A 273 -17.25 1.57 -10.93
N GLN A 274 -17.83 2.61 -11.54
CA GLN A 274 -19.27 2.76 -11.63
C GLN A 274 -19.93 1.59 -12.35
N LYS A 275 -19.31 1.08 -13.43
CA LYS A 275 -19.79 -0.11 -14.15
C LYS A 275 -19.79 -1.36 -13.26
N ARG A 276 -18.73 -1.54 -12.40
CA ARG A 276 -18.70 -2.63 -11.41
C ARG A 276 -19.82 -2.49 -10.37
N LEU A 277 -19.98 -1.30 -9.80
CA LEU A 277 -21.05 -1.02 -8.82
C LEU A 277 -22.44 -1.22 -9.42
N GLY A 278 -22.66 -0.82 -10.67
CA GLY A 278 -23.92 -1.07 -11.39
C GLY A 278 -24.25 -2.56 -11.51
N ARG A 279 -23.25 -3.43 -11.75
CA ARG A 279 -23.47 -4.90 -11.76
C ARG A 279 -23.83 -5.45 -10.38
N ILE A 280 -23.23 -4.91 -9.32
CA ILE A 280 -23.53 -5.31 -7.94
C ILE A 280 -24.97 -4.90 -7.59
N ASN A 281 -25.35 -3.65 -7.86
CA ASN A 281 -26.71 -3.16 -7.61
C ASN A 281 -27.76 -3.96 -8.40
N ALA A 282 -27.51 -4.25 -9.69
CA ALA A 282 -28.42 -5.10 -10.47
C ALA A 282 -28.57 -6.52 -9.89
N ALA A 283 -27.58 -7.04 -9.17
CA ALA A 283 -27.72 -8.32 -8.47
C ALA A 283 -28.58 -8.19 -7.22
N TYR A 284 -28.51 -7.09 -6.47
CA TYR A 284 -29.42 -6.78 -5.36
C TYR A 284 -30.86 -6.64 -5.86
N ASP A 285 -31.12 -5.89 -6.97
CA ASP A 285 -32.45 -5.75 -7.56
C ASP A 285 -33.09 -7.08 -7.93
N LYS A 286 -32.25 -8.06 -8.37
CA LYS A 286 -32.75 -9.43 -8.63
C LYS A 286 -33.08 -10.17 -7.35
N ALA A 287 -32.27 -10.04 -6.30
CA ALA A 287 -32.49 -10.68 -5.01
C ALA A 287 -33.80 -10.19 -4.35
N GLU A 288 -34.08 -8.88 -4.42
CA GLU A 288 -35.32 -8.30 -3.91
C GLU A 288 -36.58 -8.82 -4.61
N ARG A 289 -36.48 -9.10 -5.92
CA ARG A 289 -37.60 -9.70 -6.70
C ARG A 289 -37.80 -11.17 -6.40
N PHE A 290 -36.76 -11.88 -5.97
CA PHE A 290 -36.82 -13.32 -5.67
C PHE A 290 -37.50 -13.61 -4.34
N GLY A 291 -37.51 -12.67 -3.40
CA GLY A 291 -38.14 -12.78 -2.07
C GLY A 291 -39.58 -12.30 -2.00
N ARG A 292 -40.16 -11.88 -3.14
CA ARG A 292 -41.60 -11.52 -3.28
C ARG A 292 -42.32 -12.56 -4.10
#